data_b7a5b6822b96ac5a012d21ffa454357d
#
_entry.id   b7a5b6822b96ac5a012d21ffa454357d
#
_cell.length_a   1.000
_cell.length_b   1.000
_cell.length_c   1.000
_cell.angle_alpha   90.00
_cell.angle_beta   90.00
_cell.angle_gamma   90.00
#
_symmetry.space_group_name_H-M   'P 1'
#
loop_
_entity.id
_entity.type
_entity.pdbx_description
1 polymer ?
#
loop_
_entity_poly.entity_id
_entity_poly.type
_entity_poly.pdbx_seq_one_letter_code
_entity_poly.pdbx_strand_id
1 'polypeptide(L)'
;GSYSDTVFDMKKTISELYPNAMLLKVHSGYKFTLADAEFEFMYAHEDAVNAENPAVFPPRDFNCTSSVFRLTVDGKTVMFLGDTNVETEKILSEITERVSWKSDFVQVAHHCFNYLDTLYEWINAPIAMLPNSYFGGHTPENTPKLAGVIKHLETPDNIYYEGEGTYGFEVVDGKWKKVYEAPVTGGEYDHSGF
;
A
#
# COMPACT_ATOMS: atom_id res chain seq x y z
N GLY A 1 -15.55 12.41 15.24
CA GLY A 1 -15.97 11.08 15.05
C GLY A 1 -15.11 10.14 15.85
N SER A 2 -15.66 9.10 16.26
CA SER A 2 -15.13 8.04 17.08
C SER A 2 -14.08 7.21 16.33
N TYR A 3 -12.97 7.77 16.01
CA TYR A 3 -11.71 7.03 16.06
C TYR A 3 -11.42 6.87 17.53
N SER A 4 -12.36 6.38 18.07
CA SER A 4 -12.70 5.75 19.29
C SER A 4 -11.50 5.51 20.20
N ASP A 5 -11.81 5.17 21.32
CA ASP A 5 -11.03 4.70 22.45
C ASP A 5 -9.76 3.94 22.02
N THR A 6 -9.78 3.10 20.99
CA THR A 6 -8.63 2.32 20.50
C THR A 6 -7.46 3.18 20.01
N VAL A 7 -7.67 4.24 19.23
CA VAL A 7 -6.58 5.13 18.81
C VAL A 7 -6.07 5.99 19.96
N PHE A 8 -6.98 6.37 20.85
CA PHE A 8 -6.62 7.07 22.08
C PHE A 8 -5.78 6.18 22.99
N ASP A 9 -6.19 4.94 23.18
CA ASP A 9 -5.48 3.95 23.96
C ASP A 9 -4.12 3.61 23.36
N MET A 10 -4.03 3.50 22.03
CA MET A 10 -2.76 3.29 21.34
C MET A 10 -1.79 4.47 21.57
N LYS A 11 -2.24 5.72 21.39
CA LYS A 11 -1.42 6.91 21.63
C LYS A 11 -0.95 6.98 23.08
N LYS A 12 -1.84 6.70 24.03
CA LYS A 12 -1.52 6.63 25.46
C LYS A 12 -0.48 5.56 25.73
N THR A 13 -0.69 4.34 25.24
CA THR A 13 0.23 3.21 25.41
C THR A 13 1.62 3.54 24.85
N ILE A 14 1.69 4.13 23.63
CA ILE A 14 2.97 4.54 23.05
C ILE A 14 3.66 5.58 23.93
N SER A 15 2.94 6.59 24.43
CA SER A 15 3.54 7.64 25.26
C SER A 15 4.02 7.12 26.62
N GLU A 16 3.35 6.11 27.17
CA GLU A 16 3.73 5.49 28.45
C GLU A 16 4.94 4.54 28.31
N LEU A 17 4.95 3.71 27.24
CA LEU A 17 6.00 2.71 27.04
C LEU A 17 7.23 3.28 26.34
N TYR A 18 7.04 4.27 25.48
CA TYR A 18 8.06 4.86 24.64
C TYR A 18 8.04 6.40 24.72
N PRO A 19 8.41 7.01 25.87
CA PRO A 19 8.25 8.45 26.10
C PRO A 19 9.04 9.33 25.12
N ASN A 20 10.02 8.76 24.43
CA ASN A 20 10.81 9.46 23.41
C ASN A 20 10.33 9.21 21.97
N ALA A 21 9.24 8.43 21.78
CA ALA A 21 8.68 8.21 20.48
C ALA A 21 8.00 9.49 19.95
N MET A 22 8.28 9.82 18.71
CA MET A 22 7.63 10.92 18.01
C MET A 22 6.43 10.37 17.24
N LEU A 23 5.23 10.92 17.51
CA LEU A 23 4.02 10.65 16.75
C LEU A 23 3.85 11.75 15.70
N LEU A 24 3.97 11.35 14.44
CA LEU A 24 3.79 12.27 13.31
C LEU A 24 2.33 12.20 12.82
N LYS A 25 1.70 13.37 12.70
CA LYS A 25 0.49 13.50 11.91
C LYS A 25 0.89 13.82 10.47
N VAL A 26 0.49 12.96 9.55
CA VAL A 26 0.84 13.10 8.14
C VAL A 26 -0.35 13.64 7.34
N HIS A 27 -0.04 14.36 6.28
CA HIS A 27 -0.98 14.92 5.32
C HIS A 27 -0.53 14.58 3.90
N SER A 28 -1.41 14.66 2.95
CA SER A 28 -1.06 14.52 1.53
C SER A 28 0.00 15.53 1.14
N GLY A 29 1.07 15.08 0.48
CA GLY A 29 2.24 15.87 0.15
C GLY A 29 3.28 16.00 1.27
N TYR A 30 3.01 15.44 2.46
CA TYR A 30 4.00 15.44 3.55
C TYR A 30 5.17 14.52 3.21
N LYS A 31 6.38 15.03 3.45
CA LYS A 31 7.62 14.28 3.22
C LYS A 31 8.49 14.30 4.47
N PHE A 32 9.17 13.20 4.72
CA PHE A 32 10.24 13.13 5.71
C PHE A 32 11.28 12.10 5.28
N THR A 33 12.49 12.25 5.83
CA THR A 33 13.59 11.31 5.61
C THR A 33 13.89 10.56 6.90
N LEU A 34 14.06 9.26 6.79
CA LEU A 34 14.54 8.40 7.88
C LEU A 34 15.73 7.59 7.35
N ALA A 35 16.90 7.79 7.91
CA ALA A 35 18.17 7.32 7.35
C ALA A 35 18.30 7.72 5.87
N ASP A 36 18.45 6.78 4.96
CA ASP A 36 18.65 7.00 3.54
C ASP A 36 17.33 6.97 2.74
N ALA A 37 16.20 6.77 3.43
CA ALA A 37 14.90 6.61 2.83
C ALA A 37 14.07 7.90 2.94
N GLU A 38 13.51 8.36 1.81
CA GLU A 38 12.50 9.41 1.77
C GLU A 38 11.10 8.78 1.73
N PHE A 39 10.23 9.26 2.60
CA PHE A 39 8.80 8.93 2.62
C PHE A 39 8.01 10.12 2.11
N GLU A 40 7.13 9.89 1.14
CA GLU A 40 6.21 10.89 0.61
C GLU A 40 4.78 10.37 0.69
N PHE A 41 3.92 11.03 1.45
CA PHE A 41 2.51 10.69 1.54
C PHE A 41 1.77 11.26 0.34
N MET A 42 1.39 10.40 -0.58
CA MET A 42 0.61 10.75 -1.78
C MET A 42 -0.84 11.07 -1.41
N TYR A 43 -1.36 10.38 -0.40
CA TYR A 43 -2.72 10.51 0.09
C TYR A 43 -2.81 10.23 1.58
N ALA A 44 -3.47 11.14 2.30
CA ALA A 44 -3.95 10.95 3.66
C ALA A 44 -5.44 11.28 3.69
N HIS A 45 -6.26 10.35 4.13
CA HIS A 45 -7.72 10.45 4.03
C HIS A 45 -8.31 11.70 4.71
N GLU A 46 -7.72 12.13 5.83
CA GLU A 46 -8.19 13.33 6.54
C GLU A 46 -8.18 14.59 5.66
N ASP A 47 -7.33 14.64 4.64
CA ASP A 47 -7.26 15.79 3.74
C ASP A 47 -8.38 15.81 2.70
N ALA A 48 -8.97 14.63 2.42
CA ALA A 48 -10.12 14.50 1.54
C ALA A 48 -11.45 14.80 2.27
N VAL A 49 -11.44 14.74 3.59
CA VAL A 49 -12.60 15.02 4.42
C VAL A 49 -12.57 16.50 4.79
N ASN A 50 -13.33 17.31 4.07
CA ASN A 50 -13.52 18.70 4.42
C ASN A 50 -14.99 18.98 4.77
N ALA A 51 -15.25 20.14 5.37
CA ALA A 51 -16.60 20.56 5.78
C ALA A 51 -17.55 20.73 4.58
N GLU A 52 -17.01 20.88 3.37
CA GLU A 52 -17.79 21.11 2.15
C GLU A 52 -18.18 19.79 1.47
N ASN A 53 -17.47 18.69 1.76
CA ASN A 53 -17.76 17.39 1.20
C ASN A 53 -17.81 16.27 2.26
N PRO A 54 -18.78 16.31 3.17
CA PRO A 54 -18.96 15.28 4.19
C PRO A 54 -19.37 13.92 3.61
N ALA A 55 -19.75 13.87 2.32
CA ALA A 55 -20.17 12.64 1.65
C ALA A 55 -18.99 11.71 1.28
N VAL A 56 -17.77 12.21 1.37
CA VAL A 56 -16.54 11.39 1.24
C VAL A 56 -16.35 10.49 2.48
N PHE A 57 -17.21 10.60 3.45
CA PHE A 57 -17.23 9.78 4.65
C PHE A 57 -18.44 8.84 4.69
N PRO A 58 -18.44 7.72 4.00
CA PRO A 58 -19.25 6.64 4.49
C PRO A 58 -18.43 5.88 5.53
N PRO A 59 -18.89 5.80 6.77
CA PRO A 59 -18.23 4.99 7.80
C PRO A 59 -18.42 3.48 7.56
N ARG A 60 -18.64 3.08 6.32
CA ARG A 60 -18.98 1.70 5.96
C ARG A 60 -17.79 0.86 5.48
N ASP A 61 -16.77 1.51 4.96
CA ASP A 61 -15.54 0.85 4.53
C ASP A 61 -14.33 1.64 5.02
N PHE A 62 -13.69 1.11 6.07
CA PHE A 62 -12.50 1.74 6.63
C PHE A 62 -11.28 1.65 5.71
N ASN A 63 -11.33 0.81 4.69
CA ASN A 63 -10.25 0.68 3.71
C ASN A 63 -10.05 1.98 2.91
N CYS A 64 -11.11 2.77 2.75
CA CYS A 64 -11.00 4.10 2.14
C CYS A 64 -10.14 5.09 2.96
N THR A 65 -9.82 4.76 4.21
CA THR A 65 -8.94 5.58 5.07
C THR A 65 -7.48 5.19 4.97
N SER A 66 -7.12 4.24 4.12
CA SER A 66 -5.74 3.85 3.89
C SER A 66 -4.91 5.02 3.42
N SER A 67 -3.76 5.21 4.05
CA SER A 67 -2.77 6.15 3.58
C SER A 67 -2.00 5.55 2.41
N VAL A 68 -1.81 6.33 1.35
CA VAL A 68 -0.96 5.95 0.23
C VAL A 68 0.34 6.71 0.33
N PHE A 69 1.46 6.01 0.33
CA PHE A 69 2.77 6.65 0.39
C PHE A 69 3.78 5.99 -0.52
N ARG A 70 4.75 6.79 -0.94
CA ARG A 70 5.90 6.36 -1.70
C ARG A 70 7.14 6.39 -0.82
N LEU A 71 7.89 5.30 -0.86
CA LEU A 71 9.24 5.19 -0.30
C LEU A 71 10.26 5.34 -1.44
N THR A 72 11.27 6.18 -1.23
CA THR A 72 12.40 6.31 -2.16
C THR A 72 13.69 5.94 -1.45
N VAL A 73 14.43 4.99 -2.02
CA VAL A 73 15.75 4.55 -1.57
C VAL A 73 16.67 4.46 -2.78
N ASP A 74 17.83 5.09 -2.73
CA ASP A 74 18.82 5.11 -3.83
C ASP A 74 18.20 5.51 -5.19
N GLY A 75 17.26 6.45 -5.17
CA GLY A 75 16.56 6.91 -6.36
C GLY A 75 15.54 5.91 -6.93
N LYS A 76 15.27 4.81 -6.22
CA LYS A 76 14.27 3.81 -6.56
C LYS A 76 13.05 3.94 -5.67
N THR A 77 11.89 3.70 -6.24
CA THR A 77 10.61 4.00 -5.60
C THR A 77 9.75 2.78 -5.39
N VAL A 78 9.14 2.70 -4.21
CA VAL A 78 8.13 1.70 -3.84
C VAL A 78 6.84 2.41 -3.47
N MET A 79 5.74 2.06 -4.10
CA MET A 79 4.41 2.58 -3.78
C MET A 79 3.67 1.63 -2.85
N PHE A 80 3.26 2.13 -1.70
CA PHE A 80 2.42 1.42 -0.75
C PHE A 80 0.99 1.95 -0.82
N LEU A 81 0.05 1.06 -1.09
CA LEU A 81 -1.36 1.39 -1.30
C LEU A 81 -2.24 1.04 -0.09
N GLY A 82 -1.73 0.22 0.85
CA GLY A 82 -2.58 -0.32 1.92
C GLY A 82 -3.78 -1.07 1.35
N ASP A 83 -4.92 -0.87 1.95
CA ASP A 83 -6.19 -1.48 1.52
C ASP A 83 -7.05 -0.51 0.69
N THR A 84 -6.40 0.38 -0.04
CA THR A 84 -7.06 1.34 -0.95
C THR A 84 -8.13 0.64 -1.79
N ASN A 85 -9.31 1.26 -1.85
CA ASN A 85 -10.47 0.75 -2.58
C ASN A 85 -10.87 1.66 -3.75
N VAL A 86 -11.92 1.28 -4.48
CA VAL A 86 -12.40 2.01 -5.66
C VAL A 86 -12.91 3.43 -5.33
N GLU A 87 -13.38 3.66 -4.12
CA GLU A 87 -13.82 4.99 -3.70
C GLU A 87 -12.62 5.91 -3.51
N THR A 88 -11.55 5.39 -2.91
CA THR A 88 -10.28 6.13 -2.80
C THR A 88 -9.67 6.38 -4.18
N GLU A 89 -9.68 5.41 -5.09
CA GLU A 89 -9.19 5.61 -6.45
C GLU A 89 -9.92 6.77 -7.14
N LYS A 90 -11.24 6.85 -6.97
CA LYS A 90 -12.04 7.96 -7.51
C LYS A 90 -11.59 9.31 -6.97
N ILE A 91 -11.35 9.41 -5.65
CA ILE A 91 -10.81 10.63 -5.03
C ILE A 91 -9.44 10.96 -5.59
N LEU A 92 -8.55 9.97 -5.68
CA LEU A 92 -7.20 10.14 -6.21
C LEU A 92 -7.20 10.62 -7.66
N SER A 93 -8.19 10.21 -8.46
CA SER A 93 -8.32 10.65 -9.84
C SER A 93 -8.46 12.17 -9.99
N GLU A 94 -9.01 12.83 -8.98
CA GLU A 94 -9.19 14.28 -8.95
C GLU A 94 -7.88 15.04 -8.65
N ILE A 95 -6.89 14.37 -8.03
CA ILE A 95 -5.62 14.97 -7.63
C ILE A 95 -4.42 14.51 -8.45
N THR A 96 -4.61 13.64 -9.45
CA THR A 96 -3.54 13.04 -10.26
C THR A 96 -2.63 14.05 -10.95
N GLU A 97 -3.17 15.18 -11.37
CA GLU A 97 -2.38 16.24 -12.03
C GLU A 97 -1.33 16.87 -11.11
N ARG A 98 -1.47 16.69 -9.80
CA ARG A 98 -0.61 17.33 -8.80
C ARG A 98 0.57 16.49 -8.37
N VAL A 99 0.56 15.20 -8.65
CA VAL A 99 1.56 14.24 -8.15
C VAL A 99 1.98 13.26 -9.22
N SER A 100 3.25 12.82 -9.17
CA SER A 100 3.73 11.72 -9.99
C SER A 100 3.51 10.40 -9.26
N TRP A 101 2.74 9.52 -9.84
CA TRP A 101 2.42 8.19 -9.28
C TRP A 101 3.42 7.11 -9.68
N LYS A 102 4.14 7.32 -10.77
CA LYS A 102 5.07 6.32 -11.31
C LYS A 102 6.04 5.81 -10.23
N SER A 103 6.14 4.49 -10.13
CA SER A 103 7.01 3.82 -9.17
C SER A 103 7.66 2.59 -9.77
N ASP A 104 8.82 2.18 -9.22
CA ASP A 104 9.54 0.99 -9.67
C ASP A 104 8.96 -0.30 -9.09
N PHE A 105 8.26 -0.19 -7.96
CA PHE A 105 7.69 -1.30 -7.22
C PHE A 105 6.33 -0.89 -6.65
N VAL A 106 5.35 -1.80 -6.61
CA VAL A 106 4.03 -1.55 -6.00
C VAL A 106 3.61 -2.65 -5.04
N GLN A 107 3.14 -2.28 -3.86
CA GLN A 107 2.34 -3.17 -3.03
C GLN A 107 0.91 -3.15 -3.56
N VAL A 108 0.40 -4.30 -3.95
CA VAL A 108 -0.96 -4.47 -4.49
C VAL A 108 -1.99 -4.17 -3.41
N ALA A 109 -2.92 -3.28 -3.72
CA ALA A 109 -3.92 -2.81 -2.77
C ALA A 109 -4.86 -3.92 -2.32
N HIS A 110 -5.24 -3.87 -1.04
CA HIS A 110 -6.33 -4.63 -0.44
C HIS A 110 -6.30 -6.12 -0.84
N HIS A 111 -5.13 -6.74 -0.73
CA HIS A 111 -4.95 -8.19 -1.03
C HIS A 111 -5.47 -8.62 -2.42
N CYS A 112 -5.57 -7.69 -3.37
CA CYS A 112 -6.19 -7.86 -4.68
C CYS A 112 -7.73 -7.99 -4.66
N PHE A 113 -8.40 -7.55 -3.59
CA PHE A 113 -9.87 -7.64 -3.50
C PHE A 113 -10.60 -6.55 -4.30
N ASN A 114 -9.89 -5.49 -4.72
CA ASN A 114 -10.45 -4.38 -5.48
C ASN A 114 -9.91 -4.32 -6.92
N TYR A 115 -10.73 -3.83 -7.82
CA TYR A 115 -10.34 -3.52 -9.18
C TYR A 115 -9.93 -2.05 -9.27
N LEU A 116 -8.61 -1.77 -9.34
CA LEU A 116 -8.02 -0.43 -9.31
C LEU A 116 -7.18 -0.19 -10.58
N ASP A 117 -7.78 -0.41 -11.74
CA ASP A 117 -7.07 -0.42 -13.02
C ASP A 117 -6.42 0.93 -13.34
N THR A 118 -7.11 2.03 -13.04
CA THR A 118 -6.61 3.39 -13.25
C THR A 118 -5.39 3.70 -12.39
N LEU A 119 -5.43 3.33 -11.12
CA LEU A 119 -4.35 3.58 -10.19
C LEU A 119 -3.08 2.80 -10.57
N TYR A 120 -3.23 1.53 -10.96
CA TYR A 120 -2.09 0.72 -11.43
C TYR A 120 -1.52 1.25 -12.74
N GLU A 121 -2.34 1.79 -13.64
CA GLU A 121 -1.88 2.43 -14.86
C GLU A 121 -1.02 3.67 -14.58
N TRP A 122 -1.38 4.49 -13.58
CA TRP A 122 -0.56 5.64 -13.19
C TRP A 122 0.75 5.23 -12.54
N ILE A 123 0.72 4.21 -11.66
CA ILE A 123 1.90 3.70 -10.97
C ILE A 123 2.83 3.01 -11.95
N ASN A 124 2.30 2.24 -12.89
CA ASN A 124 3.03 1.55 -13.95
C ASN A 124 4.31 0.84 -13.44
N ALA A 125 4.19 0.09 -12.36
CA ALA A 125 5.32 -0.54 -11.71
C ALA A 125 5.71 -1.87 -12.39
N PRO A 126 6.99 -2.06 -12.73
CA PRO A 126 7.49 -3.31 -13.34
C PRO A 126 7.60 -4.47 -12.37
N ILE A 127 7.45 -4.23 -11.06
CA ILE A 127 7.52 -5.22 -9.99
C ILE A 127 6.35 -5.00 -9.03
N ALA A 128 5.73 -6.09 -8.57
CA ALA A 128 4.64 -6.02 -7.61
C ALA A 128 4.83 -7.01 -6.44
N MET A 129 4.36 -6.62 -5.27
CA MET A 129 4.17 -7.48 -4.11
C MET A 129 2.66 -7.60 -3.85
N LEU A 130 2.17 -8.81 -3.85
CA LEU A 130 0.78 -9.11 -3.49
C LEU A 130 0.75 -9.60 -2.04
N PRO A 131 0.15 -8.84 -1.12
CA PRO A 131 -0.03 -9.25 0.27
C PRO A 131 -1.16 -10.28 0.39
N ASN A 132 -0.98 -11.42 -0.28
CA ASN A 132 -1.88 -12.57 -0.33
C ASN A 132 -1.09 -13.82 -0.74
N SER A 133 -1.71 -15.01 -0.65
CA SER A 133 -1.15 -16.23 -1.23
C SER A 133 -1.36 -16.26 -2.76
N TYR A 134 -0.59 -17.10 -3.44
CA TYR A 134 -0.81 -17.36 -4.86
C TYR A 134 -2.27 -17.76 -5.14
N PHE A 135 -2.80 -18.69 -4.38
CA PHE A 135 -4.20 -19.15 -4.53
C PHE A 135 -5.19 -18.03 -4.27
N GLY A 136 -4.98 -17.20 -3.24
CA GLY A 136 -5.85 -16.05 -2.93
C GLY A 136 -5.90 -15.02 -4.07
N GLY A 137 -4.75 -14.73 -4.70
CA GLY A 137 -4.67 -13.84 -5.85
C GLY A 137 -5.30 -14.41 -7.13
N HIS A 138 -5.34 -15.74 -7.27
CA HIS A 138 -5.80 -16.43 -8.48
C HIS A 138 -7.19 -17.07 -8.34
N THR A 139 -7.99 -16.64 -7.40
CA THR A 139 -9.41 -17.02 -7.39
C THR A 139 -10.11 -16.51 -8.64
N PRO A 140 -11.23 -17.15 -9.10
CA PRO A 140 -12.00 -16.64 -10.23
C PRO A 140 -12.42 -15.17 -10.10
N GLU A 141 -12.63 -14.72 -8.88
CA GLU A 141 -13.00 -13.34 -8.57
C GLU A 141 -11.81 -12.37 -8.66
N ASN A 142 -10.63 -12.77 -8.22
CA ASN A 142 -9.45 -11.90 -8.14
C ASN A 142 -8.60 -11.91 -9.40
N THR A 143 -8.62 -12.97 -10.19
CA THR A 143 -7.86 -13.07 -11.44
C THR A 143 -8.05 -11.87 -12.38
N PRO A 144 -9.27 -11.37 -12.67
CA PRO A 144 -9.43 -10.19 -13.52
C PRO A 144 -8.87 -8.91 -12.88
N LYS A 145 -8.88 -8.81 -11.55
CA LYS A 145 -8.32 -7.66 -10.82
C LYS A 145 -6.79 -7.68 -10.88
N LEU A 146 -6.21 -8.87 -10.71
CA LEU A 146 -4.77 -9.08 -10.82
C LEU A 146 -4.24 -8.79 -12.22
N ALA A 147 -5.02 -9.03 -13.27
CA ALA A 147 -4.66 -8.70 -14.64
C ALA A 147 -4.32 -7.20 -14.82
N GLY A 148 -4.99 -6.31 -14.08
CA GLY A 148 -4.70 -4.88 -14.06
C GLY A 148 -3.29 -4.56 -13.54
N VAL A 149 -2.75 -5.39 -12.66
CA VAL A 149 -1.37 -5.28 -12.15
C VAL A 149 -0.39 -5.92 -13.11
N ILE A 150 -0.67 -7.16 -13.53
CA ILE A 150 0.25 -7.99 -14.34
C ILE A 150 0.65 -7.32 -15.65
N LYS A 151 -0.26 -6.58 -16.29
CA LYS A 151 0.02 -5.91 -17.56
C LYS A 151 1.15 -4.87 -17.49
N HIS A 152 1.51 -4.40 -16.30
CA HIS A 152 2.58 -3.42 -16.09
C HIS A 152 3.91 -4.04 -15.66
N LEU A 153 3.94 -5.32 -15.31
CA LEU A 153 5.16 -5.99 -14.88
C LEU A 153 6.15 -6.11 -16.04
N GLU A 154 7.44 -5.96 -15.76
CA GLU A 154 8.51 -6.17 -16.73
C GLU A 154 8.48 -7.61 -17.28
N THR A 155 8.23 -8.58 -16.40
CA THR A 155 7.96 -9.98 -16.75
C THR A 155 6.79 -10.50 -15.90
N PRO A 156 6.01 -11.50 -16.37
CA PRO A 156 4.92 -12.08 -15.58
C PRO A 156 5.36 -12.62 -14.20
N ASP A 157 6.65 -12.97 -14.07
CA ASP A 157 7.21 -13.52 -12.82
C ASP A 157 7.62 -12.44 -11.81
N ASN A 158 7.49 -11.14 -12.17
CA ASN A 158 7.82 -10.03 -11.29
C ASN A 158 6.70 -9.69 -10.30
N ILE A 159 5.89 -10.68 -9.91
CA ILE A 159 4.93 -10.58 -8.82
C ILE A 159 5.32 -11.53 -7.70
N TYR A 160 5.39 -11.00 -6.49
CA TYR A 160 5.82 -11.73 -5.28
C TYR A 160 4.65 -11.83 -4.31
N TYR A 161 4.34 -13.04 -3.89
CA TYR A 161 3.21 -13.34 -3.03
C TYR A 161 3.68 -13.49 -1.59
N GLU A 162 3.16 -12.65 -0.70
CA GLU A 162 3.53 -12.68 0.72
C GLU A 162 3.22 -14.05 1.36
N GLY A 163 2.13 -14.68 0.94
CA GLY A 163 1.76 -16.01 1.43
C GLY A 163 2.69 -17.14 0.99
N GLU A 164 3.59 -16.91 0.03
CA GLU A 164 4.53 -17.92 -0.47
C GLU A 164 5.92 -17.79 0.16
N GLY A 165 6.25 -16.62 0.71
CA GLY A 165 7.57 -16.44 1.30
C GLY A 165 7.90 -15.02 1.72
N THR A 166 9.10 -14.88 2.26
CA THR A 166 9.73 -13.60 2.54
C THR A 166 10.75 -13.29 1.44
N TYR A 167 10.71 -12.09 0.91
CA TYR A 167 11.57 -11.64 -0.17
C TYR A 167 12.39 -10.44 0.25
N GLY A 168 13.67 -10.43 -0.08
CA GLY A 168 14.56 -9.29 0.12
C GLY A 168 15.04 -8.75 -1.24
N PHE A 169 15.07 -7.45 -1.35
CA PHE A 169 15.52 -6.74 -2.54
C PHE A 169 16.59 -5.71 -2.19
N GLU A 170 17.54 -5.56 -3.11
CA GLU A 170 18.56 -4.50 -3.06
C GLU A 170 18.54 -3.71 -4.37
N VAL A 171 19.00 -2.47 -4.33
CA VAL A 171 19.27 -1.69 -5.53
C VAL A 171 20.74 -1.92 -5.93
N VAL A 172 20.96 -2.57 -7.05
CA VAL A 172 22.30 -2.86 -7.59
C VAL A 172 22.38 -2.30 -9.00
N ASP A 173 23.36 -1.44 -9.25
CA ASP A 173 23.54 -0.75 -10.53
C ASP A 173 22.25 -0.05 -11.04
N GLY A 174 21.51 0.57 -10.11
CA GLY A 174 20.27 1.28 -10.42
C GLY A 174 19.07 0.38 -10.77
N LYS A 175 19.15 -0.92 -10.49
CA LYS A 175 18.05 -1.89 -10.70
C LYS A 175 17.71 -2.62 -9.42
N TRP A 176 16.44 -2.95 -9.25
CA TRP A 176 16.00 -3.86 -8.22
C TRP A 176 16.54 -5.27 -8.51
N LYS A 177 17.15 -5.88 -7.52
CA LYS A 177 17.62 -7.26 -7.55
C LYS A 177 17.09 -8.01 -6.34
N LYS A 178 16.43 -9.13 -6.57
CA LYS A 178 16.06 -10.06 -5.50
C LYS A 178 17.35 -10.71 -4.96
N VAL A 179 17.64 -10.51 -3.67
CA VAL A 179 18.84 -11.02 -3.01
C VAL A 179 18.54 -12.07 -1.95
N TYR A 180 17.29 -12.16 -1.55
CA TYR A 180 16.86 -13.09 -0.53
C TYR A 180 15.48 -13.65 -0.87
N GLU A 181 15.31 -14.95 -0.62
CA GLU A 181 14.04 -15.63 -0.67
C GLU A 181 14.03 -16.74 0.38
N ALA A 182 13.04 -16.77 1.24
CA ALA A 182 12.78 -17.86 2.15
C ALA A 182 11.31 -18.27 2.03
N PRO A 183 11.03 -19.57 1.83
CA PRO A 183 9.67 -20.06 1.83
C PRO A 183 9.03 -19.85 3.20
N VAL A 184 7.71 -19.79 3.24
CA VAL A 184 6.96 -19.80 4.49
C VAL A 184 7.28 -21.12 5.21
N THR A 185 7.99 -21.04 6.32
CA THR A 185 8.31 -22.21 7.14
C THR A 185 7.26 -22.36 8.23
N GLY A 186 6.40 -23.35 8.08
CA GLY A 186 5.61 -23.93 9.16
C GLY A 186 4.43 -23.08 9.61
N GLY A 187 3.30 -23.54 9.28
CA GLY A 187 1.99 -23.23 9.74
C GLY A 187 1.03 -23.69 8.66
N GLU A 188 0.33 -24.77 8.90
CA GLU A 188 -0.90 -25.00 8.17
C GLU A 188 -1.74 -23.73 8.41
N TYR A 189 -1.79 -22.83 7.44
CA TYR A 189 -2.77 -21.77 7.45
C TYR A 189 -4.13 -22.44 7.40
N ASP A 190 -4.80 -22.43 8.52
CA ASP A 190 -6.19 -22.84 8.59
C ASP A 190 -7.03 -21.79 7.82
N HIS A 191 -7.32 -22.10 6.58
CA HIS A 191 -8.17 -21.27 5.72
C HIS A 191 -9.66 -21.39 6.07
N SER A 192 -10.03 -22.04 7.19
CA SER A 192 -11.43 -22.26 7.58
C SER A 192 -12.11 -21.04 8.22
N GLY A 193 -11.44 -19.91 8.29
CA GLY A 193 -11.89 -18.69 9.02
C GLY A 193 -12.24 -17.47 8.17
N PHE A 194 -12.34 -17.59 6.82
CA PHE A 194 -12.78 -16.50 5.96
C PHE A 194 -14.00 -16.85 5.15
#